data_2b699cc3d89eca5455fa7d7197c5cc0c
#
_entry.id   2b699cc3d89eca5455fa7d7197c5cc0c
#
_cell.length_a   1.000
_cell.length_b   1.000
_cell.length_c   1.000
_cell.angle_alpha   90.00
_cell.angle_beta   90.00
_cell.angle_gamma   90.00
#
_symmetry.space_group_name_H-M   'P 1'
#
loop_
_entity.id
_entity.type
_entity.pdbx_description
1 polymer ?
#
loop_
_entity_poly.entity_id
_entity_poly.type
_entity_poly.pdbx_seq_one_letter_code
_entity_poly.pdbx_strand_id
1 'polypeptide(L)'
;GIFVGTVRNHHQGKAVRALKYTAYAPVAEKMIREIEQQIQIKYQVSYVRVVHRIGELEVGETAIIAMAYAAHRREAFAACEEAVERVKHEVQDWKEEFYLDGSSQYVEGCCIRKDHEVPKPHSHEHCDHAYVHAQQSALFNANIYQWHL
;
A
#
# COMPACT_ATOMS: atom_id res chain seq x y z
N GLY A 1 -9.31 3.96 6.11
CA GLY A 1 -8.17 3.14 6.54
C GLY A 1 -6.87 3.84 6.23
N ILE A 2 -5.91 3.72 7.12
CA ILE A 2 -4.55 4.20 6.89
C ILE A 2 -3.60 3.11 7.36
N PHE A 3 -2.60 2.80 6.52
CA PHE A 3 -1.48 1.93 6.84
C PHE A 3 -0.17 2.71 6.69
N VAL A 4 0.74 2.55 7.65
CA VAL A 4 2.08 3.12 7.61
C VAL A 4 3.09 1.99 7.81
N GLY A 5 3.93 1.75 6.80
CA GLY A 5 5.01 0.78 6.85
C GLY A 5 6.34 1.46 7.12
N THR A 6 7.05 1.01 8.17
CA THR A 6 8.35 1.54 8.55
C THR A 6 9.46 0.50 8.34
N VAL A 7 10.69 0.97 8.23
CA VAL A 7 11.88 0.12 8.14
C VAL A 7 12.11 -0.57 9.48
N ARG A 8 12.13 -1.90 9.49
CA ARG A 8 12.36 -2.71 10.68
C ARG A 8 13.84 -2.90 10.94
N ASN A 9 14.22 -3.06 12.20
CA ASN A 9 15.59 -3.27 12.63
C ASN A 9 16.09 -4.72 12.52
N HIS A 10 15.27 -5.65 12.05
CA HIS A 10 15.64 -7.05 11.86
C HIS A 10 14.86 -7.68 10.70
N HIS A 11 15.50 -8.63 10.02
CA HIS A 11 14.89 -9.47 9.00
C HIS A 11 15.56 -10.85 9.01
N GLN A 12 14.76 -11.93 9.10
CA GLN A 12 15.23 -13.32 9.12
C GLN A 12 16.40 -13.58 10.10
N GLY A 13 16.31 -13.01 11.30
CA GLY A 13 17.31 -13.17 12.35
C GLY A 13 18.57 -12.28 12.22
N LYS A 14 18.66 -11.46 11.18
CA LYS A 14 19.76 -10.50 10.99
C LYS A 14 19.33 -9.09 11.41
N ALA A 15 20.27 -8.37 12.04
CA ALA A 15 20.07 -6.98 12.40
C ALA A 15 20.26 -6.08 11.17
N VAL A 16 19.21 -5.34 10.82
CA VAL A 16 19.16 -4.41 9.68
C VAL A 16 19.59 -3.02 10.14
N ARG A 17 20.46 -2.37 9.38
CA ARG A 17 20.90 -0.98 9.59
C ARG A 17 20.07 -0.01 8.75
N ALA A 18 19.88 -0.34 7.47
CA ALA A 18 19.18 0.50 6.52
C ALA A 18 18.59 -0.34 5.39
N LEU A 19 17.64 0.24 4.65
CA LEU A 19 17.10 -0.29 3.40
C LEU A 19 17.36 0.70 2.27
N LYS A 20 17.52 0.19 1.06
CA LYS A 20 17.52 1.03 -0.14
C LYS A 20 16.50 0.50 -1.13
N TYR A 21 15.57 1.35 -1.50
CA TYR A 21 14.61 1.08 -2.57
C TYR A 21 15.04 1.78 -3.85
N THR A 22 15.11 1.04 -4.94
CA THR A 22 15.42 1.56 -6.27
C THR A 22 14.31 1.19 -7.23
N ALA A 23 13.73 2.18 -7.90
CA ALA A 23 12.70 1.99 -8.89
C ALA A 23 12.85 3.02 -10.02
N TYR A 24 12.34 2.68 -11.22
CA TYR A 24 12.17 3.68 -12.27
C TYR A 24 10.88 4.47 -11.99
N ALA A 25 11.03 5.63 -11.37
CA ALA A 25 9.94 6.40 -10.80
C ALA A 25 8.74 6.62 -11.74
N PRO A 26 8.90 7.02 -13.04
CA PRO A 26 7.74 7.23 -13.92
C PRO A 26 6.90 5.99 -14.15
N VAL A 27 7.52 4.80 -14.24
CA VAL A 27 6.80 3.53 -14.39
C VAL A 27 6.14 3.13 -13.09
N ALA A 28 6.87 3.20 -11.98
CA ALA A 28 6.33 2.87 -10.66
C ALA A 28 5.12 3.74 -10.30
N GLU A 29 5.20 5.05 -10.53
CA GLU A 29 4.08 5.97 -10.30
C GLU A 29 2.85 5.65 -11.17
N LYS A 30 3.07 5.30 -12.44
CA LYS A 30 1.97 4.90 -13.34
C LYS A 30 1.30 3.64 -12.82
N MET A 31 2.07 2.62 -12.45
CA MET A 31 1.53 1.36 -11.91
C MET A 31 0.76 1.57 -10.61
N ILE A 32 1.28 2.40 -9.70
CA ILE A 32 0.59 2.73 -8.45
C ILE A 32 -0.75 3.40 -8.75
N ARG A 33 -0.80 4.38 -9.66
CA ARG A 33 -2.05 5.04 -10.04
C ARG A 33 -3.08 4.08 -10.64
N GLU A 34 -2.64 3.14 -11.47
CA GLU A 34 -3.52 2.11 -12.04
C GLU A 34 -4.09 1.20 -10.95
N ILE A 35 -3.28 0.78 -9.99
CA ILE A 35 -3.70 0.00 -8.82
C ILE A 35 -4.73 0.78 -8.00
N GLU A 36 -4.45 2.05 -7.68
CA GLU A 36 -5.36 2.92 -6.93
C GLU A 36 -6.74 3.01 -7.61
N GLN A 37 -6.79 3.23 -8.92
CA GLN A 37 -8.04 3.33 -9.68
C GLN A 37 -8.82 2.00 -9.68
N GLN A 38 -8.14 0.88 -9.90
CA GLN A 38 -8.79 -0.43 -9.90
C GLN A 38 -9.39 -0.78 -8.53
N ILE A 39 -8.69 -0.45 -7.45
CA ILE A 39 -9.16 -0.67 -6.08
C ILE A 39 -10.35 0.24 -5.75
N GLN A 40 -10.33 1.50 -6.19
CA GLN A 40 -11.46 2.41 -6.02
C GLN A 40 -12.73 1.84 -6.66
N ILE A 41 -12.62 1.30 -7.88
CA ILE A 41 -13.75 0.68 -8.59
C ILE A 41 -14.19 -0.60 -7.88
N LYS A 42 -13.25 -1.48 -7.53
CA LYS A 42 -13.54 -2.77 -6.92
C LYS A 42 -14.30 -2.66 -5.60
N TYR A 43 -13.86 -1.76 -4.73
CA TYR A 43 -14.43 -1.59 -3.40
C TYR A 43 -15.44 -0.46 -3.31
N GLN A 44 -15.70 0.25 -4.41
CA GLN A 44 -16.60 1.42 -4.46
C GLN A 44 -16.25 2.46 -3.39
N VAL A 45 -14.97 2.68 -3.16
CA VAL A 45 -14.46 3.63 -2.18
C VAL A 45 -14.21 4.99 -2.83
N SER A 46 -14.33 6.06 -2.04
CA SER A 46 -14.22 7.43 -2.54
C SER A 46 -12.80 7.81 -2.95
N TYR A 47 -11.81 7.18 -2.31
CA TYR A 47 -10.41 7.54 -2.50
C TYR A 47 -9.48 6.43 -2.06
N VAL A 48 -8.43 6.17 -2.85
CA VAL A 48 -7.27 5.34 -2.48
C VAL A 48 -6.01 6.07 -2.89
N ARG A 49 -5.03 6.09 -2.02
CA ARG A 49 -3.72 6.65 -2.30
C ARG A 49 -2.62 5.82 -1.67
N VAL A 50 -1.56 5.57 -2.44
CA VAL A 50 -0.34 4.95 -1.94
C VAL A 50 0.85 5.84 -2.27
N VAL A 51 1.68 6.08 -1.29
CA VAL A 51 2.95 6.80 -1.43
C VAL A 51 4.06 5.88 -0.97
N HIS A 52 5.03 5.62 -1.83
CA HIS A 52 6.21 4.82 -1.52
C HIS A 52 7.48 5.66 -1.70
N ARG A 53 8.37 5.60 -0.71
CA ARG A 53 9.68 6.27 -0.80
C ARG A 53 10.67 5.39 -1.56
N ILE A 54 11.55 6.05 -2.30
CA ILE A 54 12.72 5.46 -2.95
C ILE A 54 13.99 6.06 -2.33
N GLY A 55 15.13 5.40 -2.53
CA GLY A 55 16.40 5.79 -1.94
C GLY A 55 16.72 5.04 -0.66
N GLU A 56 17.72 5.49 0.06
CA GLU A 56 18.16 4.90 1.33
C GLU A 56 17.29 5.39 2.49
N LEU A 57 16.85 4.45 3.31
CA LEU A 57 16.01 4.67 4.48
C LEU A 57 16.64 4.01 5.70
N GLU A 58 16.69 4.74 6.80
CA GLU A 58 17.15 4.23 8.08
C GLU A 58 16.05 3.46 8.83
N VAL A 59 16.45 2.66 9.79
CA VAL A 59 15.51 1.96 10.68
C VAL A 59 14.58 2.95 11.37
N GLY A 60 13.28 2.64 11.35
CA GLY A 60 12.23 3.50 11.89
C GLY A 60 11.65 4.52 10.91
N GLU A 61 12.32 4.79 9.79
CA GLU A 61 11.77 5.68 8.77
C GLU A 61 10.57 5.05 8.05
N THR A 62 9.62 5.90 7.65
CA THR A 62 8.46 5.46 6.89
C THR A 62 8.84 5.19 5.44
N ALA A 63 8.58 3.98 4.97
CA ALA A 63 8.83 3.56 3.59
C ALA A 63 7.59 3.65 2.70
N ILE A 64 6.42 3.33 3.24
CA ILE A 64 5.15 3.32 2.51
C ILE A 64 4.01 3.83 3.38
N ILE A 65 3.12 4.61 2.78
CA ILE A 65 1.84 5.00 3.36
C ILE A 65 0.74 4.64 2.37
N ALA A 66 -0.28 3.95 2.83
CA ALA A 66 -1.49 3.72 2.06
C ALA A 66 -2.71 4.22 2.83
N MET A 67 -3.65 4.83 2.13
CA MET A 67 -4.89 5.34 2.71
C MET A 67 -6.07 5.09 1.78
N ALA A 68 -7.22 4.83 2.40
CA ALA A 68 -8.49 4.68 1.70
C ALA A 68 -9.62 5.30 2.48
N TYR A 69 -10.52 5.97 1.79
CA TYR A 69 -11.73 6.58 2.34
C TYR A 69 -12.97 5.91 1.76
N ALA A 70 -13.86 5.48 2.65
CA ALA A 70 -15.12 4.86 2.30
C ALA A 70 -16.21 5.27 3.31
N ALA A 71 -17.47 5.06 2.94
CA ALA A 71 -18.61 5.28 3.84
C ALA A 71 -18.56 4.36 5.07
N HIS A 72 -18.04 3.15 4.90
CA HIS A 72 -17.95 2.17 5.98
C HIS A 72 -16.51 1.66 6.16
N ARG A 73 -16.17 1.30 7.38
CA ARG A 73 -14.82 0.86 7.77
C ARG A 73 -14.33 -0.40 7.05
N ARG A 74 -15.24 -1.32 6.72
CA ARG A 74 -14.89 -2.60 6.09
C ARG A 74 -14.25 -2.38 4.72
N GLU A 75 -14.89 -1.59 3.88
CA GLU A 75 -14.43 -1.25 2.54
C GLU A 75 -13.14 -0.43 2.58
N ALA A 76 -13.04 0.51 3.53
CA ALA A 76 -11.84 1.32 3.71
C ALA A 76 -10.63 0.47 4.13
N PHE A 77 -10.78 -0.47 5.05
CA PHE A 77 -9.69 -1.34 5.47
C PHE A 77 -9.31 -2.34 4.38
N ALA A 78 -10.30 -2.97 3.73
CA ALA A 78 -10.04 -3.92 2.64
C ALA A 78 -9.33 -3.26 1.45
N ALA A 79 -9.76 -2.07 1.06
CA ALA A 79 -9.13 -1.30 -0.01
C ALA A 79 -7.69 -0.89 0.36
N CYS A 80 -7.46 -0.46 1.59
CA CYS A 80 -6.14 -0.08 2.07
C CYS A 80 -5.19 -1.28 2.12
N GLU A 81 -5.64 -2.43 2.61
CA GLU A 81 -4.85 -3.67 2.67
C GLU A 81 -4.47 -4.13 1.26
N GLU A 82 -5.45 -4.25 0.35
CA GLU A 82 -5.17 -4.66 -1.03
C GLU A 82 -4.24 -3.69 -1.75
N ALA A 83 -4.35 -2.40 -1.49
CA ALA A 83 -3.47 -1.40 -2.09
C ALA A 83 -2.00 -1.63 -1.69
N VAL A 84 -1.75 -1.91 -0.41
CA VAL A 84 -0.40 -2.23 0.08
C VAL A 84 0.12 -3.52 -0.54
N GLU A 85 -0.69 -4.59 -0.54
CA GLU A 85 -0.29 -5.88 -1.08
C GLU A 85 0.02 -5.79 -2.57
N ARG A 86 -0.85 -5.16 -3.36
CA ARG A 86 -0.66 -5.02 -4.80
C ARG A 86 0.55 -4.16 -5.14
N VAL A 87 0.76 -3.05 -4.47
CA VAL A 87 1.95 -2.22 -4.70
C VAL A 87 3.22 -2.99 -4.42
N LYS A 88 3.28 -3.75 -3.34
CA LYS A 88 4.45 -4.57 -3.01
C LYS A 88 4.71 -5.72 -3.99
N HIS A 89 3.66 -6.25 -4.63
CA HIS A 89 3.81 -7.39 -5.54
C HIS A 89 3.93 -7.01 -7.00
N GLU A 90 3.24 -5.96 -7.43
CA GLU A 90 3.11 -5.61 -8.84
C GLU A 90 4.10 -4.53 -9.26
N VAL A 91 4.41 -3.58 -8.36
CA VAL A 91 5.34 -2.50 -8.67
C VAL A 91 6.77 -3.02 -8.58
N GLN A 92 7.48 -2.97 -9.71
CA GLN A 92 8.87 -3.41 -9.78
C GLN A 92 9.77 -2.42 -9.06
N ASP A 93 10.20 -2.80 -7.88
CA ASP A 93 11.25 -2.13 -7.13
C ASP A 93 12.34 -3.13 -6.72
N TRP A 94 13.52 -2.60 -6.51
CA TRP A 94 14.66 -3.34 -6.01
C TRP A 94 14.90 -2.91 -4.58
N LYS A 95 14.80 -3.87 -3.65
CA LYS A 95 15.05 -3.67 -2.23
C LYS A 95 16.39 -4.28 -1.86
N GLU A 96 17.30 -3.45 -1.37
CA GLU A 96 18.58 -3.88 -0.81
C GLU A 96 18.57 -3.64 0.70
N GLU A 97 18.90 -4.66 1.48
CA GLU A 97 19.05 -4.57 2.92
C GLU A 97 20.51 -4.47 3.29
N PHE A 98 20.83 -3.50 4.14
CA PHE A 98 22.16 -3.33 4.73
C PHE A 98 22.13 -3.79 6.18
N TYR A 99 23.05 -4.67 6.55
CA TYR A 99 23.12 -5.26 7.88
C TYR A 99 24.20 -4.62 8.74
N LEU A 100 24.08 -4.77 10.07
CA LEU A 100 25.07 -4.25 11.03
C LEU A 100 26.43 -4.93 10.91
N ASP A 101 26.52 -6.13 10.36
CA ASP A 101 27.77 -6.83 10.08
C ASP A 101 28.54 -6.29 8.86
N GLY A 102 28.00 -5.26 8.19
CA GLY A 102 28.58 -4.65 7.00
C GLY A 102 28.20 -5.34 5.68
N SER A 103 27.47 -6.45 5.72
CA SER A 103 26.96 -7.11 4.51
C SER A 103 25.71 -6.43 3.97
N SER A 104 25.41 -6.66 2.70
CA SER A 104 24.14 -6.29 2.07
C SER A 104 23.58 -7.42 1.26
N GLN A 105 22.27 -7.41 1.04
CA GLN A 105 21.57 -8.40 0.23
C GLN A 105 20.37 -7.76 -0.48
N TYR A 106 20.25 -8.06 -1.77
CA TYR A 106 19.00 -7.81 -2.47
C TYR A 106 17.93 -8.80 -2.00
N VAL A 107 16.80 -8.26 -1.59
CA VAL A 107 15.66 -9.06 -1.11
C VAL A 107 14.54 -8.86 -2.11
N GLU A 108 14.02 -9.97 -2.65
CA GLU A 108 12.78 -9.91 -3.43
C GLU A 108 11.66 -9.35 -2.56
N GLY A 109 10.96 -8.37 -3.11
CA GLY A 109 9.91 -7.67 -2.40
C GLY A 109 8.88 -8.66 -1.88
N CYS A 110 8.64 -8.51 -0.59
CA CYS A 110 7.52 -9.03 0.14
C CYS A 110 7.63 -10.38 0.84
N CYS A 111 7.32 -10.27 2.11
CA CYS A 111 6.84 -11.37 2.94
C CYS A 111 5.51 -11.91 2.39
N ILE A 112 5.55 -12.79 1.41
CA ILE A 112 4.41 -13.62 1.08
C ILE A 112 4.18 -14.52 2.29
N ARG A 113 3.15 -14.24 3.06
CA ARG A 113 2.55 -15.27 3.89
C ARG A 113 1.93 -16.27 2.93
N LYS A 114 2.57 -17.42 2.76
CA LYS A 114 2.04 -18.53 1.94
C LYS A 114 0.76 -19.15 2.52
N ASP A 115 0.23 -18.62 3.62
CA ASP A 115 -0.78 -19.26 4.46
C ASP A 115 -2.10 -18.48 4.56
N HIS A 116 -2.45 -17.68 3.56
CA HIS A 116 -3.83 -17.21 3.45
C HIS A 116 -4.60 -18.06 2.44
N GLU A 117 -5.10 -19.20 2.88
CA GLU A 117 -6.40 -19.65 2.42
C GLU A 117 -7.38 -18.49 2.60
N VAL A 118 -7.91 -18.01 1.49
CA VAL A 118 -8.96 -17.01 1.48
C VAL A 118 -10.11 -17.56 2.33
N PRO A 119 -10.54 -16.90 3.42
CA PRO A 119 -11.74 -17.31 4.13
C PRO A 119 -12.89 -17.27 3.13
N LYS A 120 -13.52 -18.42 2.90
CA LYS A 120 -14.75 -18.50 2.09
C LYS A 120 -15.73 -17.45 2.61
N PRO A 121 -16.38 -16.67 1.75
CA PRO A 121 -17.36 -15.70 2.20
C PRO A 121 -18.47 -16.43 2.94
N HIS A 122 -18.65 -16.11 4.20
CA HIS A 122 -19.83 -16.52 4.93
C HIS A 122 -21.03 -15.86 4.29
N SER A 123 -21.92 -16.68 3.72
CA SER A 123 -23.22 -16.29 3.23
C SER A 123 -24.05 -15.76 4.41
N HIS A 124 -24.17 -14.45 4.51
CA HIS A 124 -25.24 -13.83 5.27
C HIS A 124 -26.26 -13.29 4.30
N GLU A 125 -27.31 -14.06 4.12
CA GLU A 125 -28.57 -13.59 3.56
C GLU A 125 -29.17 -12.54 4.49
N HIS A 126 -29.78 -11.54 3.87
CA HIS A 126 -30.64 -10.49 4.43
C HIS A 126 -29.99 -9.30 5.11
N CYS A 127 -29.85 -8.24 4.32
CA CYS A 127 -30.35 -6.90 4.66
C CYS A 127 -30.52 -6.10 3.37
N ASP A 128 -31.76 -6.13 2.85
CA ASP A 128 -32.24 -5.18 1.83
C ASP A 128 -32.29 -3.79 2.44
N HIS A 129 -31.45 -2.89 1.99
CA HIS A 129 -31.70 -1.47 2.05
C HIS A 129 -31.37 -0.82 0.73
N ALA A 130 -32.42 -0.38 0.07
CA ALA A 130 -32.39 0.43 -1.14
C ALA A 130 -31.44 1.63 -0.97
N TYR A 131 -30.42 1.70 -1.80
CA TYR A 131 -29.55 2.85 -1.88
C TYR A 131 -30.06 3.83 -2.93
N VAL A 132 -30.42 5.00 -2.45
CA VAL A 132 -30.69 6.19 -3.24
C VAL A 132 -29.36 6.69 -3.81
N HIS A 133 -29.27 6.75 -5.15
CA HIS A 133 -28.21 7.43 -5.87
C HIS A 133 -28.21 8.92 -5.50
N ALA A 134 -27.18 9.37 -4.80
CA ALA A 134 -26.81 10.78 -4.76
C ALA A 134 -25.53 10.96 -5.56
N GLN A 135 -25.69 11.48 -6.77
CA GLN A 135 -24.59 12.12 -7.51
C GLN A 135 -24.11 13.31 -6.71
N GLN A 136 -22.90 13.25 -6.23
CA GLN A 136 -22.11 14.43 -5.88
C GLN A 136 -20.74 14.31 -6.51
N SER A 137 -20.73 14.55 -7.81
CA SER A 137 -19.58 15.08 -8.51
C SER A 137 -19.44 16.55 -8.14
N ALA A 138 -18.24 16.95 -7.88
CA ALA A 138 -17.73 18.32 -7.69
C ALA A 138 -17.51 18.74 -6.24
N LEU A 139 -16.26 19.14 -6.04
CA LEU A 139 -15.66 19.88 -4.93
C LEU A 139 -14.77 19.08 -3.98
N PHE A 140 -13.66 18.52 -4.51
CA PHE A 140 -12.41 18.49 -3.77
C PHE A 140 -11.23 18.65 -4.74
N ASN A 141 -11.09 19.87 -5.27
CA ASN A 141 -9.79 20.38 -5.71
C ASN A 141 -9.02 20.79 -4.44
N ALA A 142 -8.53 19.82 -3.71
CA ALA A 142 -7.53 20.08 -2.70
C ALA A 142 -6.17 19.96 -3.37
N ASN A 143 -5.53 21.07 -3.62
CA ASN A 143 -4.10 21.17 -3.85
C ASN A 143 -3.39 20.48 -2.68
N ILE A 144 -3.13 19.20 -2.80
CA ILE A 144 -2.23 18.50 -1.90
C ILE A 144 -0.85 18.69 -2.47
N TYR A 145 -0.07 19.48 -1.77
CA TYR A 145 1.33 19.74 -2.03
C TYR A 145 2.08 18.45 -2.33
N GLN A 146 2.63 18.36 -3.54
CA GLN A 146 3.67 17.40 -3.85
C GLN A 146 4.87 17.72 -2.96
N TRP A 147 5.12 16.88 -1.97
CA TRP A 147 6.38 16.88 -1.28
C TRP A 147 7.40 16.20 -2.18
N HIS A 148 8.11 17.01 -2.97
CA HIS A 148 9.38 16.61 -3.57
C HIS A 148 10.42 16.73 -2.46
N LEU A 149 10.91 15.59 -2.00
CA LEU A 149 12.18 15.46 -1.30
C LEU A 149 13.08 14.56 -2.10
#